data_dc43cfa76e9a8b32ec2491e59c9996ee
#
_entry.id   dc43cfa76e9a8b32ec2491e59c9996ee
#
_cell.length_a   1.000
_cell.length_b   1.000
_cell.length_c   1.000
_cell.angle_alpha   90.00
_cell.angle_beta   90.00
_cell.angle_gamma   90.00
#
_symmetry.space_group_name_H-M   'P 1'
#
loop_
_entity.id
_entity.type
_entity.pdbx_description
1 polymer ?
#
loop_
_entity_poly.entity_id
_entity_poly.type
_entity_poly.pdbx_seq_one_letter_code
_entity_poly.pdbx_strand_id
1 'polypeptide(L)'
;MSMSLEIMKRYLCLPTAQEIWTTLSKTFYDGSDELQVFTLNKKTFTAKQSDKSLSEYYEELTEIFCELDHWDKVVMKDPDDIAAYWKSIERQRVHIFLAGLDGDFDQIRGEILRKDPILDLEKCYALIRREAVRHASMKAESDNPDTLAMVVRQRST
;
A
#
# COMPACT_ATOMS: atom_id res chain seq x y z
N MET A 1 13.46 -3.55 29.62
CA MET A 1 13.73 -2.61 28.52
C MET A 1 12.57 -2.64 27.54
N SER A 2 11.84 -1.57 27.49
CA SER A 2 10.79 -1.41 26.49
C SER A 2 11.37 -0.71 25.28
N MET A 3 11.57 -1.44 24.17
CA MET A 3 11.80 -0.79 22.88
C MET A 3 10.52 -0.06 22.49
N SER A 4 10.61 1.16 21.97
CA SER A 4 9.41 1.85 21.48
C SER A 4 8.83 1.07 20.32
N LEU A 5 7.50 1.02 20.23
CA LEU A 5 6.75 0.31 19.19
C LEU A 5 7.19 0.76 17.78
N GLU A 6 7.52 2.02 17.61
CA GLU A 6 7.99 2.58 16.33
C GLU A 6 9.35 2.03 15.89
N ILE A 7 10.27 1.87 16.83
CA ILE A 7 11.58 1.26 16.55
C ILE A 7 11.39 -0.20 16.15
N MET A 8 10.52 -0.93 16.84
CA MET A 8 10.20 -2.33 16.52
C MET A 8 9.63 -2.46 15.09
N LYS A 9 8.68 -1.61 14.71
CA LYS A 9 8.09 -1.61 13.36
C LYS A 9 9.14 -1.38 12.27
N ARG A 10 10.06 -0.46 12.48
CA ARG A 10 11.13 -0.15 11.54
C ARG A 10 12.08 -1.33 11.34
N TYR A 11 12.37 -2.09 12.39
CA TYR A 11 13.30 -3.24 12.35
C TYR A 11 12.65 -4.53 11.84
N LEU A 12 11.31 -4.68 11.91
CA LEU A 12 10.61 -5.86 11.44
C LEU A 12 10.80 -6.16 9.95
N CYS A 13 11.08 -5.15 9.14
CA CYS A 13 11.33 -5.30 7.71
C CYS A 13 12.77 -5.65 7.36
N LEU A 14 13.67 -5.74 8.35
CA LEU A 14 15.07 -6.11 8.17
C LEU A 14 15.28 -7.60 8.53
N PRO A 15 16.07 -8.39 7.73
CA PRO A 15 16.24 -9.84 7.98
C PRO A 15 16.76 -10.17 9.38
N THR A 16 17.76 -9.44 9.87
CA THR A 16 18.35 -9.65 11.21
C THR A 16 17.37 -9.34 12.34
N ALA A 17 16.55 -8.30 12.18
CA ALA A 17 15.53 -7.93 13.14
C ALA A 17 14.39 -8.94 13.17
N GLN A 18 14.06 -9.55 12.03
CA GLN A 18 13.07 -10.64 11.95
C GLN A 18 13.53 -11.87 12.75
N GLU A 19 14.81 -12.22 12.68
CA GLU A 19 15.38 -13.34 13.47
C GLU A 19 15.28 -13.09 14.97
N ILE A 20 15.67 -11.93 15.43
CA ILE A 20 15.57 -11.51 16.83
C ILE A 20 14.12 -11.55 17.30
N TRP A 21 13.21 -10.98 16.51
CA TRP A 21 11.79 -10.95 16.82
C TRP A 21 11.18 -12.34 16.85
N THR A 22 11.56 -13.22 15.94
CA THR A 22 11.12 -14.60 15.90
C THR A 22 11.52 -15.35 17.18
N THR A 23 12.74 -15.13 17.66
CA THR A 23 13.22 -15.72 18.90
C THR A 23 12.45 -15.20 20.10
N LEU A 24 12.24 -13.89 20.17
CA LEU A 24 11.45 -13.25 21.25
C LEU A 24 9.99 -13.73 21.22
N SER A 25 9.38 -13.83 20.04
CA SER A 25 7.99 -14.30 19.90
C SER A 25 7.80 -15.74 20.38
N LYS A 26 8.77 -16.62 20.09
CA LYS A 26 8.75 -17.99 20.60
C LYS A 26 8.85 -18.07 22.13
N THR A 27 9.60 -17.14 22.71
CA THR A 27 9.79 -17.09 24.17
C THR A 27 8.53 -16.58 24.90
N PHE A 28 7.79 -15.65 24.27
CA PHE A 28 6.60 -15.01 24.85
C PHE A 28 5.30 -15.44 24.18
N TYR A 29 5.29 -16.59 23.50
CA TYR A 29 4.07 -17.08 22.83
C TYR A 29 2.98 -17.39 23.83
N ASP A 30 1.85 -16.71 23.71
CA ASP A 30 0.67 -16.85 24.58
C ASP A 30 -0.65 -17.05 23.79
N GLY A 31 -0.58 -17.37 22.50
CA GLY A 31 -1.72 -17.52 21.62
C GLY A 31 -2.28 -16.20 21.07
N SER A 32 -1.62 -15.07 21.33
CA SER A 32 -2.04 -13.76 20.84
C SER A 32 -1.77 -13.55 19.34
N ASP A 33 -1.01 -14.43 18.72
CA ASP A 33 -0.59 -14.33 17.31
C ASP A 33 -1.80 -14.30 16.35
N GLU A 34 -2.78 -15.19 16.58
CA GLU A 34 -3.99 -15.23 15.75
C GLU A 34 -4.82 -13.95 15.89
N LEU A 35 -4.93 -13.42 17.09
CA LEU A 35 -5.62 -12.15 17.32
C LEU A 35 -4.90 -10.99 16.61
N GLN A 36 -3.58 -11.00 16.63
CA GLN A 36 -2.76 -10.00 15.95
C GLN A 36 -2.94 -10.07 14.44
N VAL A 37 -2.87 -11.26 13.86
CA VAL A 37 -3.12 -11.49 12.41
C VAL A 37 -4.52 -11.03 12.03
N PHE A 38 -5.53 -11.39 12.82
CA PHE A 38 -6.91 -10.97 12.57
C PHE A 38 -7.04 -9.43 12.59
N THR A 39 -6.44 -8.78 13.58
CA THR A 39 -6.47 -7.32 13.70
C THR A 39 -5.79 -6.63 12.53
N LEU A 40 -4.65 -7.14 12.08
CA LEU A 40 -3.93 -6.62 10.94
C LEU A 40 -4.72 -6.80 9.63
N ASN A 41 -5.30 -7.97 9.42
CA ASN A 41 -6.16 -8.23 8.25
C ASN A 41 -7.36 -7.28 8.23
N LYS A 42 -8.00 -7.07 9.38
CA LYS A 42 -9.09 -6.10 9.50
C LYS A 42 -8.65 -4.69 9.11
N LYS A 43 -7.47 -4.27 9.53
CA LYS A 43 -6.90 -2.97 9.15
C LYS A 43 -6.69 -2.86 7.63
N THR A 44 -6.21 -3.92 6.96
CA THR A 44 -6.03 -3.89 5.51
C THR A 44 -7.35 -3.72 4.77
N PHE A 45 -8.40 -4.40 5.18
CA PHE A 45 -9.71 -4.32 4.53
C PHE A 45 -10.45 -3.01 4.79
N THR A 46 -10.10 -2.30 5.86
CA THR A 46 -10.72 -1.02 6.21
C THR A 46 -9.86 0.18 5.83
N ALA A 47 -8.62 -0.04 5.40
CA ALA A 47 -7.71 1.03 5.04
C ALA A 47 -8.20 1.79 3.80
N LYS A 48 -8.26 3.11 3.91
CA LYS A 48 -8.65 4.02 2.82
C LYS A 48 -7.74 5.25 2.84
N GLN A 49 -7.53 5.83 1.67
CA GLN A 49 -6.79 7.07 1.54
C GLN A 49 -7.50 8.20 2.28
N SER A 50 -8.78 8.45 1.97
CA SER A 50 -9.59 9.52 2.59
C SER A 50 -8.84 10.87 2.63
N ASP A 51 -8.66 11.46 3.82
CA ASP A 51 -7.99 12.75 3.99
C ASP A 51 -6.45 12.66 4.04
N LYS A 52 -5.89 11.46 3.90
CA LYS A 52 -4.44 11.25 3.92
C LYS A 52 -3.83 11.55 2.56
N SER A 53 -2.55 11.94 2.57
CA SER A 53 -1.78 11.98 1.33
C SER A 53 -1.61 10.57 0.77
N LEU A 54 -1.35 10.47 -0.53
CA LEU A 54 -1.08 9.18 -1.17
C LEU A 54 0.12 8.47 -0.52
N SER A 55 1.16 9.23 -0.18
CA SER A 55 2.37 8.74 0.48
C SER A 55 2.06 8.17 1.88
N GLU A 56 1.29 8.88 2.70
CA GLU A 56 0.87 8.40 4.02
C GLU A 56 0.03 7.12 3.94
N TYR A 57 -0.90 7.06 3.02
CA TYR A 57 -1.72 5.87 2.78
C TYR A 57 -0.88 4.67 2.36
N TYR A 58 0.05 4.86 1.44
CA TYR A 58 0.96 3.80 0.98
C TYR A 58 1.87 3.30 2.10
N GLU A 59 2.45 4.22 2.88
CA GLU A 59 3.30 3.88 4.03
C GLU A 59 2.53 3.09 5.09
N GLU A 60 1.31 3.51 5.43
CA GLU A 60 0.45 2.80 6.37
C GLU A 60 0.18 1.37 5.92
N LEU A 61 -0.16 1.17 4.64
CA LEU A 61 -0.40 -0.18 4.11
C LEU A 61 0.87 -1.04 4.09
N THR A 62 2.00 -0.47 3.69
CA THR A 62 3.26 -1.23 3.66
C THR A 62 3.72 -1.64 5.06
N GLU A 63 3.50 -0.81 6.08
CA GLU A 63 3.75 -1.17 7.47
C GLU A 63 2.88 -2.34 7.91
N ILE A 64 1.59 -2.31 7.61
CA ILE A 64 0.65 -3.40 7.93
C ILE A 64 1.08 -4.69 7.23
N PHE A 65 1.48 -4.62 5.97
CA PHE A 65 1.94 -5.79 5.22
C PHE A 65 3.24 -6.38 5.79
N CYS A 66 4.18 -5.55 6.23
CA CYS A 66 5.39 -6.00 6.92
C CYS A 66 5.06 -6.72 8.24
N GLU A 67 4.13 -6.18 9.02
CA GLU A 67 3.68 -6.82 10.25
C GLU A 67 2.99 -8.16 9.97
N LEU A 68 2.15 -8.23 8.94
CA LEU A 68 1.51 -9.48 8.51
C LEU A 68 2.55 -10.54 8.11
N ASP A 69 3.56 -10.17 7.34
CA ASP A 69 4.64 -11.08 6.94
C ASP A 69 5.40 -11.62 8.14
N HIS A 70 5.45 -10.86 9.22
CA HIS A 70 6.09 -11.27 10.46
C HIS A 70 5.23 -12.25 11.26
N TRP A 71 3.93 -11.97 11.42
CA TRP A 71 3.03 -12.75 12.27
C TRP A 71 2.43 -13.97 11.56
N ASP A 72 2.10 -13.83 10.28
CA ASP A 72 1.45 -14.88 9.47
C ASP A 72 2.52 -15.67 8.69
N LYS A 73 3.16 -16.61 9.37
CA LYS A 73 4.22 -17.41 8.78
C LYS A 73 3.65 -18.68 8.15
N VAL A 74 3.73 -18.71 6.83
CA VAL A 74 3.38 -19.91 6.07
C VAL A 74 4.68 -20.69 5.78
N VAL A 75 4.72 -21.93 6.26
CA VAL A 75 5.84 -22.84 6.03
C VAL A 75 5.55 -23.68 4.79
N MET A 76 6.32 -23.46 3.73
CA MET A 76 6.26 -24.24 2.48
C MET A 76 7.64 -24.81 2.18
N LYS A 77 7.67 -26.01 1.63
CA LYS A 77 8.92 -26.73 1.36
C LYS A 77 9.38 -26.64 -0.09
N ASP A 78 8.43 -26.53 -1.02
CA ASP A 78 8.72 -26.48 -2.46
C ASP A 78 9.00 -25.04 -2.89
N PRO A 79 10.16 -24.74 -3.55
CA PRO A 79 10.47 -23.42 -4.05
C PRO A 79 9.45 -22.86 -5.06
N ASP A 80 8.88 -23.71 -5.90
CA ASP A 80 7.86 -23.29 -6.88
C ASP A 80 6.56 -22.88 -6.20
N ASP A 81 6.15 -23.61 -5.16
CA ASP A 81 4.98 -23.27 -4.35
C ASP A 81 5.19 -21.96 -3.58
N ILE A 82 6.39 -21.75 -3.06
CA ILE A 82 6.78 -20.51 -2.37
C ILE A 82 6.65 -19.32 -3.34
N ALA A 83 7.17 -19.45 -4.55
CA ALA A 83 7.11 -18.40 -5.56
C ALA A 83 5.66 -18.09 -5.96
N ALA A 84 4.84 -19.11 -6.19
CA ALA A 84 3.42 -18.97 -6.53
C ALA A 84 2.63 -18.31 -5.38
N TYR A 85 2.92 -18.69 -4.14
CA TYR A 85 2.31 -18.09 -2.95
C TYR A 85 2.61 -16.59 -2.85
N TRP A 86 3.89 -16.21 -2.94
CA TRP A 86 4.28 -14.81 -2.87
C TRP A 86 3.70 -13.96 -3.99
N LYS A 87 3.60 -14.53 -5.19
CA LYS A 87 2.94 -13.87 -6.32
C LYS A 87 1.46 -13.62 -6.04
N SER A 88 0.78 -14.58 -5.44
CA SER A 88 -0.63 -14.45 -5.03
C SER A 88 -0.81 -13.37 -3.95
N ILE A 89 0.05 -13.36 -2.94
CA ILE A 89 0.05 -12.35 -1.87
C ILE A 89 0.29 -10.95 -2.44
N GLU A 90 1.28 -10.80 -3.31
CA GLU A 90 1.57 -9.52 -3.96
C GLU A 90 0.38 -8.99 -4.76
N ARG A 91 -0.25 -9.87 -5.53
CA ARG A 91 -1.47 -9.54 -6.26
C ARG A 91 -2.60 -9.06 -5.32
N GLN A 92 -2.80 -9.75 -4.21
CA GLN A 92 -3.80 -9.36 -3.21
C GLN A 92 -3.50 -7.98 -2.62
N ARG A 93 -2.23 -7.71 -2.32
CA ARG A 93 -1.79 -6.41 -1.78
C ARG A 93 -2.01 -5.26 -2.76
N VAL A 94 -1.77 -5.51 -4.05
CA VAL A 94 -2.10 -4.56 -5.12
C VAL A 94 -3.60 -4.26 -5.13
N HIS A 95 -4.44 -5.27 -5.04
CA HIS A 95 -5.89 -5.10 -5.01
C HIS A 95 -6.33 -4.29 -3.77
N ILE A 96 -5.76 -4.57 -2.60
CA ILE A 96 -6.04 -3.83 -1.36
C ILE A 96 -5.66 -2.35 -1.52
N PHE A 97 -4.47 -2.09 -2.03
CA PHE A 97 -3.98 -0.72 -2.26
C PHE A 97 -4.90 0.05 -3.22
N LEU A 98 -5.22 -0.55 -4.36
CA LEU A 98 -6.08 0.07 -5.37
C LEU A 98 -7.51 0.29 -4.86
N ALA A 99 -8.03 -0.63 -4.06
CA ALA A 99 -9.39 -0.55 -3.53
C ALA A 99 -9.59 0.61 -2.54
N GLY A 100 -8.55 0.98 -1.80
CA GLY A 100 -8.61 2.06 -0.81
C GLY A 100 -8.33 3.46 -1.35
N LEU A 101 -7.97 3.59 -2.62
CA LEU A 101 -7.73 4.89 -3.26
C LEU A 101 -9.03 5.66 -3.47
N ASP A 102 -8.95 6.98 -3.44
CA ASP A 102 -10.08 7.86 -3.74
C ASP A 102 -10.56 7.71 -5.19
N GLY A 103 -11.79 8.17 -5.46
CA GLY A 103 -12.43 8.07 -6.78
C GLY A 103 -11.70 8.81 -7.90
N ASP A 104 -10.88 9.80 -7.57
CA ASP A 104 -10.05 10.53 -8.54
C ASP A 104 -9.10 9.60 -9.32
N PHE A 105 -8.80 8.43 -8.76
CA PHE A 105 -7.91 7.43 -9.36
C PHE A 105 -8.63 6.29 -10.08
N ASP A 106 -9.95 6.38 -10.28
CA ASP A 106 -10.74 5.29 -10.88
C ASP A 106 -10.27 4.92 -12.27
N GLN A 107 -9.90 5.87 -13.11
CA GLN A 107 -9.43 5.61 -14.47
C GLN A 107 -8.11 4.85 -14.46
N ILE A 108 -7.12 5.35 -13.76
CA ILE A 108 -5.80 4.69 -13.69
C ILE A 108 -5.87 3.35 -12.99
N ARG A 109 -6.75 3.20 -11.99
CA ARG A 109 -7.05 1.92 -11.34
C ARG A 109 -7.51 0.89 -12.37
N GLY A 110 -8.48 1.27 -13.23
CA GLY A 110 -8.97 0.40 -14.29
C GLY A 110 -7.89 0.02 -15.30
N GLU A 111 -7.00 0.93 -15.64
CA GLU A 111 -5.87 0.66 -16.55
C GLU A 111 -4.87 -0.33 -15.95
N ILE A 112 -4.56 -0.18 -14.65
CA ILE A 112 -3.66 -1.09 -13.94
C ILE A 112 -4.25 -2.50 -13.86
N LEU A 113 -5.54 -2.60 -13.54
CA LEU A 113 -6.22 -3.89 -13.40
C LEU A 113 -6.38 -4.67 -14.71
N ARG A 114 -6.28 -3.99 -15.86
CA ARG A 114 -6.32 -4.64 -17.18
C ARG A 114 -4.96 -5.17 -17.64
N LYS A 115 -3.89 -4.85 -16.92
CA LYS A 115 -2.56 -5.34 -17.30
C LYS A 115 -2.40 -6.83 -16.97
N ASP A 116 -1.79 -7.55 -17.87
CA ASP A 116 -1.46 -8.97 -17.70
C ASP A 116 0.00 -9.20 -18.11
N PRO A 117 0.87 -9.64 -17.20
CA PRO A 117 0.61 -9.82 -15.76
C PRO A 117 0.39 -8.50 -15.04
N ILE A 118 -0.33 -8.56 -13.89
CA ILE A 118 -0.55 -7.38 -13.06
C ILE A 118 0.79 -6.87 -12.50
N LEU A 119 0.91 -5.56 -12.36
CA LEU A 119 2.10 -4.92 -11.82
C LEU A 119 2.26 -5.24 -10.32
N ASP A 120 3.51 -5.21 -9.84
CA ASP A 120 3.77 -5.28 -8.40
C ASP A 120 3.31 -3.98 -7.68
N LEU A 121 3.26 -4.03 -6.36
CA LEU A 121 2.76 -2.93 -5.53
C LEU A 121 3.57 -1.64 -5.73
N GLU A 122 4.88 -1.75 -5.81
CA GLU A 122 5.79 -0.61 -5.98
C GLU A 122 5.56 0.10 -7.32
N LYS A 123 5.41 -0.66 -8.40
CA LYS A 123 5.12 -0.11 -9.73
C LYS A 123 3.73 0.51 -9.80
N CYS A 124 2.74 -0.11 -9.17
CA CYS A 124 1.40 0.46 -9.04
C CYS A 124 1.44 1.81 -8.32
N TYR A 125 2.15 1.88 -7.20
CA TYR A 125 2.33 3.12 -6.45
C TYR A 125 2.99 4.21 -7.31
N ALA A 126 4.03 3.87 -8.06
CA ALA A 126 4.72 4.81 -8.95
C ALA A 126 3.77 5.40 -10.02
N LEU A 127 2.92 4.57 -10.61
CA LEU A 127 1.93 5.03 -11.59
C LEU A 127 0.86 5.93 -10.97
N ILE A 128 0.33 5.54 -9.82
CA ILE A 128 -0.67 6.34 -9.09
C ILE A 128 -0.08 7.68 -8.65
N ARG A 129 1.15 7.68 -8.16
CA ARG A 129 1.85 8.90 -7.79
C ARG A 129 2.02 9.86 -8.98
N ARG A 130 2.38 9.33 -10.14
CA ARG A 130 2.47 10.12 -11.38
C ARG A 130 1.13 10.76 -11.73
N GLU A 131 0.06 10.00 -11.63
CA GLU A 131 -1.30 10.47 -11.88
C GLU A 131 -1.72 11.54 -10.88
N ALA A 132 -1.37 11.39 -9.60
CA ALA A 132 -1.64 12.39 -8.56
C ALA A 132 -0.97 13.73 -8.88
N VAL A 133 0.27 13.71 -9.33
CA VAL A 133 1.01 14.91 -9.76
C VAL A 133 0.33 15.56 -10.96
N ARG A 134 -0.10 14.77 -11.94
CA ARG A 134 -0.81 15.26 -13.13
C ARG A 134 -2.13 15.94 -12.75
N HIS A 135 -2.93 15.34 -11.86
CA HIS A 135 -4.19 15.91 -11.37
C HIS A 135 -3.96 17.25 -10.64
N ALA A 136 -2.95 17.31 -9.79
CA ALA A 136 -2.60 18.54 -9.06
C ALA A 136 -2.21 19.66 -10.02
N SER A 137 -1.45 19.37 -11.08
CA SER A 137 -1.07 20.34 -12.11
C SER A 137 -2.27 20.84 -12.90
N MET A 138 -3.16 19.95 -13.32
CA MET A 138 -4.37 20.31 -14.07
C MET A 138 -5.31 21.17 -13.22
N LYS A 139 -5.44 20.86 -11.94
CA LYS A 139 -6.26 21.66 -11.02
C LYS A 139 -5.68 23.06 -10.83
N ALA A 140 -4.38 23.18 -10.66
CA ALA A 140 -3.70 24.47 -10.55
C ALA A 140 -3.89 25.33 -11.81
N GLU A 141 -3.86 24.71 -13.01
CA GLU A 141 -4.14 25.42 -14.27
C GLU A 141 -5.59 25.86 -14.38
N SER A 142 -6.55 25.05 -13.96
CA SER A 142 -7.97 25.40 -14.01
C SER A 142 -8.35 26.51 -13.03
N ASP A 143 -7.64 26.60 -11.92
CA ASP A 143 -7.87 27.63 -10.89
C ASP A 143 -7.15 28.95 -11.22
N ASN A 144 -6.39 29.01 -12.32
CA ASN A 144 -5.71 30.23 -12.77
C ASN A 144 -6.68 31.13 -13.54
N PRO A 145 -7.00 32.37 -13.05
CA PRO A 145 -7.96 33.24 -13.70
C PRO A 145 -7.54 33.68 -15.10
N ASP A 146 -6.26 33.71 -15.40
CA ASP A 146 -5.77 34.10 -16.73
C ASP A 146 -6.11 33.04 -17.80
N THR A 147 -6.10 31.78 -17.45
CA THR A 147 -6.48 30.66 -18.35
C THR A 147 -7.99 30.72 -18.66
N LEU A 148 -8.82 31.02 -17.65
CA LEU A 148 -10.26 31.20 -17.82
C LEU A 148 -10.59 32.42 -18.73
N ALA A 149 -9.86 33.50 -18.58
CA ALA A 149 -10.01 34.68 -19.40
C ALA A 149 -9.67 34.43 -20.88
N MET A 150 -8.65 33.62 -21.17
CA MET A 150 -8.27 33.20 -22.52
C MET A 150 -9.35 32.34 -23.19
N VAL A 151 -9.93 31.37 -22.46
CA VAL A 151 -11.01 30.52 -22.98
C VAL A 151 -12.27 31.32 -23.32
N VAL A 152 -12.62 32.30 -22.48
CA VAL A 152 -13.78 33.19 -22.73
C VAL A 152 -13.52 34.05 -23.96
N ARG A 153 -12.33 34.58 -24.17
CA ARG A 153 -11.98 35.37 -25.37
C ARG A 153 -12.07 34.55 -26.66
N GLN A 154 -11.69 33.29 -26.66
CA GLN A 154 -11.81 32.41 -27.84
C GLN A 154 -13.25 32.05 -28.18
N ARG A 155 -14.18 32.08 -27.23
CA ARG A 155 -15.60 31.80 -27.46
C ARG A 155 -16.40 32.99 -27.93
N SER A 156 -15.91 34.23 -27.77
CA SER A 156 -16.62 35.47 -28.14
C SER A 156 -16.32 35.94 -29.58
N THR A 157 -15.55 35.20 -30.33
CA THR A 157 -15.36 35.35 -31.76
C THR A 157 -16.07 34.23 -32.53
#